data_bebe9544afab56a8674a071123954a82
#
_entry.id   bebe9544afab56a8674a071123954a82
#
_cell.length_a   1.000
_cell.length_b   1.000
_cell.length_c   1.000
_cell.angle_alpha   90.00
_cell.angle_beta   90.00
_cell.angle_gamma   90.00
#
_symmetry.space_group_name_H-M   'P 1'
#
loop_
_entity.id
_entity.type
_entity.pdbx_description
1 polymer ?
#
loop_
_entity_poly.entity_id
_entity_poly.type
_entity_poly.pdbx_seq_one_letter_code
_entity_poly.pdbx_strand_id
1 'polypeptide(L)'
;METEKTSFIKRLLNYIWRNKWWIAIIVITIVLLCWWLCPSSKSKKKEYITIDITRGDITQSVTATGEIQPVNTINVGSQVSGTIENIFVDYNSRVKKGDVLLTIEPSVLQSTVDEALASLDSMKSELKYAKSEYNRNQSLYADGFISRAEMEKSQTVYEQAQQAVNKAQYAYERAITNLGYATITSPVDGTVISRKVDKGQTVAASFQTPDLFEIAEDLSKMQIETAVSEADIGMIKEGMPVTFTVDAYPNITFNGHVQQIRLSPTNVSNVVVYTVVIDVDNSDLKLMPGMTAFVTVVVANAKDAWKTKNSSLLIRSYKNLVDNISDNITPKTHLAIKRGKETLFIPYKRGITTPTETQIISDDLRKNDKIIVGFTGQTTTNKSSMRPRM
;
A
#
# COMPACT_ATOMS: atom_id res chain seq x y z
N MET A 1 64.84 47.61 -66.97
CA MET A 1 63.41 47.55 -66.53
C MET A 1 63.18 48.16 -65.14
N GLU A 2 64.02 49.14 -64.74
CA GLU A 2 63.96 49.74 -63.37
C GLU A 2 63.75 51.26 -63.41
N THR A 3 63.67 51.90 -64.54
CA THR A 3 63.57 53.37 -64.66
C THR A 3 62.14 53.91 -64.85
N GLU A 4 61.13 53.07 -65.11
CA GLU A 4 59.74 53.55 -65.27
C GLU A 4 58.93 53.60 -63.96
N LYS A 5 59.27 52.75 -62.94
CA LYS A 5 58.53 52.80 -61.64
C LYS A 5 58.78 54.03 -60.79
N THR A 6 59.95 54.66 -60.94
CA THR A 6 60.28 55.87 -60.14
C THR A 6 59.62 57.13 -60.61
N SER A 7 59.25 57.22 -61.90
CA SER A 7 58.56 58.36 -62.48
C SER A 7 57.07 58.43 -62.08
N PHE A 8 56.45 57.27 -61.94
CA PHE A 8 55.03 57.18 -61.57
C PHE A 8 54.80 57.55 -60.10
N ILE A 9 55.69 57.10 -59.22
CA ILE A 9 55.58 57.44 -57.80
C ILE A 9 55.81 58.89 -57.50
N LYS A 10 56.71 59.61 -58.22
CA LYS A 10 56.92 61.06 -58.08
C LYS A 10 55.75 61.91 -58.59
N ARG A 11 55.05 61.45 -59.62
CA ARG A 11 53.84 62.17 -60.13
C ARG A 11 52.67 61.94 -59.14
N LEU A 12 52.55 60.80 -58.50
CA LEU A 12 51.50 60.55 -57.54
C LEU A 12 51.75 61.31 -56.24
N LEU A 13 52.99 61.41 -55.77
CA LEU A 13 53.34 62.23 -54.60
C LEU A 13 53.09 63.75 -54.80
N ASN A 14 53.34 64.27 -56.00
CA ASN A 14 53.12 65.66 -56.30
C ASN A 14 51.62 66.00 -56.45
N TYR A 15 50.78 65.07 -56.91
CA TYR A 15 49.32 65.19 -56.96
C TYR A 15 48.69 65.14 -55.54
N ILE A 16 49.25 64.35 -54.66
CA ILE A 16 48.84 64.22 -53.25
C ILE A 16 49.18 65.48 -52.48
N TRP A 17 50.31 66.12 -52.76
CA TRP A 17 50.77 67.33 -52.06
C TRP A 17 50.00 68.57 -52.46
N ARG A 18 49.47 68.68 -53.73
CA ARG A 18 48.70 69.80 -54.24
C ARG A 18 47.22 69.80 -53.80
N ASN A 19 46.69 68.64 -53.41
CA ASN A 19 45.28 68.48 -53.00
C ASN A 19 45.11 68.02 -51.54
N LYS A 20 45.99 68.36 -50.61
CA LYS A 20 46.00 67.98 -49.21
C LYS A 20 44.66 68.18 -48.52
N TRP A 21 43.96 69.22 -48.87
CA TRP A 21 42.64 69.57 -48.28
C TRP A 21 41.55 68.59 -48.71
N TRP A 22 41.58 68.13 -49.95
CA TRP A 22 40.60 67.12 -50.43
C TRP A 22 40.83 65.78 -49.86
N ILE A 23 42.09 65.37 -49.69
CA ILE A 23 42.43 64.07 -49.06
C ILE A 23 42.08 64.11 -47.58
N ALA A 24 42.31 65.20 -46.88
CA ALA A 24 41.88 65.35 -45.46
C ALA A 24 40.35 65.28 -45.33
N ILE A 25 39.61 65.90 -46.28
CA ILE A 25 38.13 65.78 -46.26
C ILE A 25 37.68 64.35 -46.52
N ILE A 26 38.31 63.60 -47.45
CA ILE A 26 37.99 62.16 -47.73
C ILE A 26 38.30 61.28 -46.51
N VAL A 27 39.45 61.53 -45.87
CA VAL A 27 39.79 60.78 -44.65
C VAL A 27 38.85 61.04 -43.50
N ILE A 28 38.46 62.33 -43.30
CA ILE A 28 37.49 62.73 -42.28
C ILE A 28 36.12 62.17 -42.60
N THR A 29 35.68 62.14 -43.85
CA THR A 29 34.40 61.47 -44.22
C THR A 29 34.43 60.01 -44.06
N ILE A 30 35.54 59.32 -44.36
CA ILE A 30 35.69 57.90 -44.14
C ILE A 30 35.68 57.59 -42.63
N VAL A 31 36.37 58.37 -41.79
CA VAL A 31 36.37 58.17 -40.32
C VAL A 31 34.98 58.45 -39.76
N LEU A 32 34.28 59.45 -40.20
CA LEU A 32 32.89 59.71 -39.80
C LEU A 32 31.95 58.63 -40.29
N LEU A 33 32.13 58.10 -41.50
CA LEU A 33 31.37 56.98 -42.03
C LEU A 33 31.65 55.67 -41.27
N CYS A 34 32.92 55.43 -40.93
CA CYS A 34 33.29 54.29 -40.06
C CYS A 34 32.69 54.45 -38.65
N TRP A 35 32.65 55.68 -38.12
CA TRP A 35 32.04 55.87 -36.78
C TRP A 35 30.52 55.79 -36.84
N TRP A 36 29.90 56.10 -37.97
CA TRP A 36 28.46 55.99 -38.20
C TRP A 36 28.06 54.53 -38.55
N LEU A 37 28.92 53.79 -39.26
CA LEU A 37 28.74 52.38 -39.62
C LEU A 37 29.22 51.41 -38.53
N CYS A 38 29.98 51.90 -37.52
CA CYS A 38 30.32 51.05 -36.38
C CYS A 38 29.02 50.77 -35.59
N PRO A 39 28.41 49.57 -35.69
CA PRO A 39 27.20 49.29 -34.95
C PRO A 39 27.59 49.32 -33.48
N SER A 40 27.09 50.35 -32.76
CA SER A 40 27.13 50.33 -31.30
C SER A 40 26.58 48.97 -30.86
N SER A 41 27.45 48.11 -30.39
CA SER A 41 27.09 46.78 -29.87
C SER A 41 26.18 46.99 -28.68
N LYS A 42 24.89 47.23 -28.96
CA LYS A 42 23.85 47.18 -27.96
C LYS A 42 23.86 45.74 -27.49
N SER A 43 24.53 45.48 -26.36
CA SER A 43 24.40 44.25 -25.61
C SER A 43 22.91 43.92 -25.53
N LYS A 44 22.47 42.94 -26.32
CA LYS A 44 21.07 42.42 -26.23
C LYS A 44 20.87 41.98 -24.79
N LYS A 45 20.10 42.76 -24.04
CA LYS A 45 19.69 42.36 -22.69
C LYS A 45 19.06 41.01 -22.82
N LYS A 46 19.75 39.98 -22.27
CA LYS A 46 19.21 38.64 -22.16
C LYS A 46 17.92 38.73 -21.33
N GLU A 47 16.79 38.50 -21.93
CA GLU A 47 15.50 38.52 -21.25
C GLU A 47 15.34 37.12 -20.61
N TYR A 48 15.35 37.10 -19.28
CA TYR A 48 15.25 35.88 -18.52
C TYR A 48 13.80 35.42 -18.41
N ILE A 49 13.56 34.13 -18.66
CA ILE A 49 12.29 33.45 -18.33
C ILE A 49 12.36 33.18 -16.86
N THR A 50 11.40 33.70 -16.10
CA THR A 50 11.39 33.58 -14.65
C THR A 50 10.09 32.93 -14.17
N ILE A 51 10.18 32.14 -13.09
CA ILE A 51 9.05 31.53 -12.38
C ILE A 51 9.05 32.12 -10.96
N ASP A 52 7.86 32.47 -10.48
CA ASP A 52 7.69 33.03 -9.14
C ASP A 52 7.91 31.97 -8.06
N ILE A 53 8.51 32.38 -6.96
CA ILE A 53 8.56 31.62 -5.71
C ILE A 53 7.37 32.06 -4.87
N THR A 54 6.57 31.13 -4.42
CA THR A 54 5.43 31.39 -3.57
C THR A 54 5.68 30.83 -2.16
N ARG A 55 5.02 31.42 -1.18
CA ARG A 55 5.06 30.94 0.19
C ARG A 55 3.68 30.37 0.54
N GLY A 56 3.65 29.18 1.11
CA GLY A 56 2.40 28.53 1.44
C GLY A 56 2.61 27.09 1.91
N ASP A 57 1.53 26.44 2.27
CA ASP A 57 1.57 25.06 2.74
C ASP A 57 1.89 24.11 1.59
N ILE A 58 2.71 23.10 1.86
CA ILE A 58 3.01 22.02 0.95
C ILE A 58 2.85 20.70 1.70
N THR A 59 1.99 19.83 1.15
CA THR A 59 1.69 18.52 1.72
C THR A 59 2.04 17.44 0.70
N GLN A 60 2.87 16.51 1.11
CA GLN A 60 3.14 15.30 0.35
C GLN A 60 2.23 14.20 0.84
N SER A 61 1.50 13.59 -0.06
CA SER A 61 0.59 12.49 0.23
C SER A 61 0.82 11.32 -0.71
N VAL A 62 0.56 10.12 -0.22
CA VAL A 62 0.47 8.89 -1.00
C VAL A 62 -1.00 8.53 -1.13
N THR A 63 -1.45 8.29 -2.34
CA THR A 63 -2.83 7.88 -2.62
C THR A 63 -2.85 6.40 -2.98
N ALA A 64 -3.82 5.67 -2.43
CA ALA A 64 -4.00 4.26 -2.72
C ALA A 64 -5.49 3.89 -2.58
N THR A 65 -5.88 2.74 -3.09
CA THR A 65 -7.22 2.19 -2.92
C THR A 65 -7.18 1.01 -1.96
N GLY A 66 -8.23 0.86 -1.16
CA GLY A 66 -8.36 -0.24 -0.22
C GLY A 66 -9.79 -0.68 -0.06
N GLU A 67 -9.98 -1.79 0.62
CA GLU A 67 -11.29 -2.35 0.96
C GLU A 67 -11.56 -2.18 2.45
N ILE A 68 -12.78 -1.79 2.79
CA ILE A 68 -13.22 -1.63 4.17
C ILE A 68 -13.67 -2.99 4.69
N GLN A 69 -13.11 -3.41 5.81
CA GLN A 69 -13.42 -4.68 6.48
C GLN A 69 -13.57 -4.47 7.98
N PRO A 70 -14.36 -5.30 8.68
CA PRO A 70 -14.34 -5.31 10.14
C PRO A 70 -12.97 -5.72 10.67
N VAL A 71 -12.60 -5.23 11.85
CA VAL A 71 -11.32 -5.61 12.49
C VAL A 71 -11.30 -7.11 12.80
N ASN A 72 -12.41 -7.65 13.31
CA ASN A 72 -12.55 -9.05 13.62
C ASN A 72 -13.71 -9.68 12.83
N THR A 73 -13.36 -10.63 11.97
CA THR A 73 -14.33 -11.43 11.21
C THR A 73 -14.07 -12.91 11.50
N ILE A 74 -15.11 -13.66 11.79
CA ILE A 74 -15.04 -15.09 12.09
C ILE A 74 -15.84 -15.88 11.05
N ASN A 75 -15.15 -16.78 10.36
CA ASN A 75 -15.77 -17.73 9.47
C ASN A 75 -16.26 -18.93 10.27
N VAL A 76 -17.55 -19.20 10.23
CA VAL A 76 -18.18 -20.36 10.85
C VAL A 76 -18.37 -21.45 9.80
N GLY A 77 -17.76 -22.59 10.02
CA GLY A 77 -17.83 -23.73 9.12
C GLY A 77 -18.42 -24.98 9.79
N SER A 78 -18.61 -26.07 9.03
CA SER A 78 -19.07 -27.36 9.53
C SER A 78 -17.91 -28.32 9.75
N GLN A 79 -17.98 -29.08 10.84
CA GLN A 79 -17.08 -30.23 11.14
C GLN A 79 -17.65 -31.57 10.68
N VAL A 80 -18.94 -31.61 10.32
CA VAL A 80 -19.63 -32.84 9.86
C VAL A 80 -20.22 -32.61 8.48
N SER A 81 -20.32 -33.70 7.71
CA SER A 81 -20.97 -33.68 6.39
C SER A 81 -22.45 -34.06 6.53
N GLY A 82 -23.29 -33.41 5.75
CA GLY A 82 -24.72 -33.71 5.71
C GLY A 82 -25.52 -32.66 4.94
N THR A 83 -26.84 -32.81 4.89
CA THR A 83 -27.74 -31.86 4.26
C THR A 83 -28.22 -30.85 5.29
N ILE A 84 -28.26 -29.57 4.92
CA ILE A 84 -28.77 -28.48 5.76
C ILE A 84 -30.28 -28.64 5.92
N GLU A 85 -30.72 -28.93 7.14
CA GLU A 85 -32.13 -29.12 7.45
C GLU A 85 -32.85 -27.79 7.68
N ASN A 86 -32.32 -26.94 8.57
CA ASN A 86 -32.90 -25.64 8.86
C ASN A 86 -31.81 -24.56 9.04
N ILE A 87 -32.17 -23.33 8.67
CA ILE A 87 -31.35 -22.12 8.89
C ILE A 87 -32.19 -21.16 9.72
N PHE A 88 -31.63 -20.67 10.83
CA PHE A 88 -32.35 -19.83 11.81
C PHE A 88 -31.96 -18.37 11.73
N VAL A 89 -30.86 -18.04 11.01
CA VAL A 89 -30.35 -16.68 10.87
C VAL A 89 -30.16 -16.35 9.40
N ASP A 90 -30.25 -15.06 9.06
CA ASP A 90 -30.05 -14.58 7.69
C ASP A 90 -29.05 -13.39 7.72
N TYR A 91 -28.78 -12.79 6.55
CA TYR A 91 -27.94 -11.60 6.43
C TYR A 91 -28.38 -10.53 7.43
N ASN A 92 -27.40 -9.81 7.99
CA ASN A 92 -27.58 -8.73 8.97
C ASN A 92 -28.26 -9.14 10.29
N SER A 93 -28.48 -10.45 10.54
CA SER A 93 -28.97 -10.95 11.81
C SER A 93 -27.95 -10.74 12.92
N ARG A 94 -28.37 -10.18 14.06
CA ARG A 94 -27.54 -10.11 15.25
C ARG A 94 -27.62 -11.45 15.99
N VAL A 95 -26.47 -11.98 16.35
CA VAL A 95 -26.32 -13.26 17.03
C VAL A 95 -25.46 -13.10 18.28
N LYS A 96 -25.76 -13.94 19.28
CA LYS A 96 -24.94 -14.08 20.48
C LYS A 96 -24.16 -15.39 20.46
N LYS A 97 -23.09 -15.43 21.20
CA LYS A 97 -22.33 -16.66 21.41
C LYS A 97 -23.23 -17.79 21.91
N GLY A 98 -23.25 -18.89 21.19
CA GLY A 98 -24.09 -20.06 21.47
C GLY A 98 -25.45 -20.07 20.76
N ASP A 99 -25.85 -18.98 20.09
CA ASP A 99 -27.07 -18.98 19.29
C ASP A 99 -26.94 -19.96 18.11
N VAL A 100 -28.00 -20.71 17.86
CA VAL A 100 -28.05 -21.69 16.77
C VAL A 100 -28.20 -20.95 15.44
N LEU A 101 -27.26 -21.19 14.52
CA LEU A 101 -27.25 -20.58 13.17
C LEU A 101 -27.99 -21.46 12.17
N LEU A 102 -27.65 -22.77 12.17
CA LEU A 102 -28.32 -23.77 11.31
C LEU A 102 -28.23 -25.16 11.97
N THR A 103 -29.04 -26.07 11.44
CA THR A 103 -28.97 -27.52 11.76
C THR A 103 -28.69 -28.32 10.49
N ILE A 104 -27.81 -29.31 10.61
CA ILE A 104 -27.56 -30.33 9.61
C ILE A 104 -28.43 -31.54 9.97
N GLU A 105 -28.96 -32.25 9.01
CA GLU A 105 -29.81 -33.44 9.19
C GLU A 105 -29.12 -34.45 10.12
N PRO A 106 -29.69 -34.72 11.30
CA PRO A 106 -29.01 -35.47 12.32
C PRO A 106 -29.23 -37.02 12.21
N SER A 107 -30.10 -37.45 11.29
CA SER A 107 -30.58 -38.83 11.25
C SER A 107 -29.48 -39.91 11.21
N VAL A 108 -28.46 -39.72 10.36
CA VAL A 108 -27.32 -40.61 10.21
C VAL A 108 -26.43 -40.58 11.46
N LEU A 109 -26.18 -39.36 11.99
CA LEU A 109 -25.37 -39.17 13.18
C LEU A 109 -26.05 -39.78 14.45
N GLN A 110 -27.36 -39.60 14.55
CA GLN A 110 -28.19 -40.19 15.60
C GLN A 110 -28.12 -41.71 15.55
N SER A 111 -28.26 -42.31 14.36
CA SER A 111 -28.14 -43.75 14.19
C SER A 111 -26.78 -44.29 14.67
N THR A 112 -25.69 -43.52 14.43
CA THR A 112 -24.34 -43.88 14.90
C THR A 112 -24.24 -43.81 16.44
N VAL A 113 -24.91 -42.84 17.07
CA VAL A 113 -25.00 -42.76 18.54
C VAL A 113 -25.75 -43.94 19.10
N ASP A 114 -26.90 -44.30 18.50
CA ASP A 114 -27.72 -45.41 18.93
C ASP A 114 -26.99 -46.78 18.84
N GLU A 115 -26.22 -46.97 17.75
CA GLU A 115 -25.34 -48.14 17.56
C GLU A 115 -24.24 -48.20 18.62
N ALA A 116 -23.55 -47.07 18.88
CA ALA A 116 -22.50 -47.02 19.90
C ALA A 116 -23.07 -47.24 21.31
N LEU A 117 -24.27 -46.73 21.61
CA LEU A 117 -24.97 -46.99 22.86
C LEU A 117 -25.32 -48.45 23.04
N ALA A 118 -25.89 -49.08 22.03
CA ALA A 118 -26.21 -50.51 22.07
C ALA A 118 -24.96 -51.40 22.29
N SER A 119 -23.84 -51.03 21.65
CA SER A 119 -22.53 -51.70 21.86
C SER A 119 -22.04 -51.52 23.29
N LEU A 120 -22.13 -50.30 23.85
CA LEU A 120 -21.76 -50.01 25.24
C LEU A 120 -22.59 -50.84 26.23
N ASP A 121 -23.88 -50.94 26.03
CA ASP A 121 -24.79 -51.71 26.92
C ASP A 121 -24.53 -53.23 26.83
N SER A 122 -24.17 -53.74 25.66
CA SER A 122 -23.69 -55.10 25.49
C SER A 122 -22.42 -55.38 26.34
N MET A 123 -21.40 -54.51 26.22
CA MET A 123 -20.15 -54.63 26.97
C MET A 123 -20.36 -54.51 28.50
N LYS A 124 -21.26 -53.63 28.94
CA LYS A 124 -21.65 -53.48 30.35
C LYS A 124 -22.27 -54.79 30.89
N SER A 125 -23.10 -55.49 30.07
CA SER A 125 -23.72 -56.73 30.44
C SER A 125 -22.67 -57.84 30.56
N GLU A 126 -21.69 -57.92 29.66
CA GLU A 126 -20.57 -58.84 29.72
C GLU A 126 -19.68 -58.58 30.93
N LEU A 127 -19.38 -57.33 31.25
CA LEU A 127 -18.64 -56.94 32.45
C LEU A 127 -19.37 -57.39 33.72
N LYS A 128 -20.69 -57.22 33.78
CA LYS A 128 -21.52 -57.68 34.92
C LYS A 128 -21.41 -59.19 35.11
N TYR A 129 -21.44 -59.93 34.01
CA TYR A 129 -21.25 -61.38 34.05
C TYR A 129 -19.84 -61.76 34.55
N ALA A 130 -18.79 -61.22 33.92
CA ALA A 130 -17.39 -61.47 34.27
C ALA A 130 -17.08 -61.12 35.74
N LYS A 131 -17.64 -59.96 36.21
CA LYS A 131 -17.52 -59.57 37.61
C LYS A 131 -18.17 -60.59 38.59
N SER A 132 -19.37 -61.11 38.25
CA SER A 132 -20.05 -62.14 39.07
C SER A 132 -19.25 -63.41 39.09
N GLU A 133 -18.67 -63.85 37.96
CA GLU A 133 -17.79 -65.04 37.89
C GLU A 133 -16.52 -64.85 38.72
N TYR A 134 -15.86 -63.70 38.58
CA TYR A 134 -14.67 -63.38 39.36
C TYR A 134 -14.96 -63.41 40.87
N ASN A 135 -16.03 -62.72 41.31
CA ASN A 135 -16.42 -62.72 42.72
C ASN A 135 -16.72 -64.11 43.25
N ARG A 136 -17.42 -65.00 42.49
CA ARG A 136 -17.69 -66.35 42.82
C ARG A 136 -16.40 -67.19 42.94
N ASN A 137 -15.52 -67.10 41.95
CA ASN A 137 -14.24 -67.79 41.93
C ASN A 137 -13.31 -67.30 43.04
N GLN A 138 -13.35 -66.02 43.40
CA GLN A 138 -12.62 -65.50 44.56
C GLN A 138 -13.04 -66.16 45.87
N SER A 139 -14.36 -66.33 46.09
CA SER A 139 -14.87 -67.06 47.27
C SER A 139 -14.48 -68.54 47.27
N LEU A 140 -14.62 -69.23 46.12
CA LEU A 140 -14.24 -70.63 45.99
C LEU A 140 -12.73 -70.88 46.19
N TYR A 141 -11.89 -69.94 45.78
CA TYR A 141 -10.45 -69.97 46.02
C TYR A 141 -10.12 -69.82 47.51
N ALA A 142 -10.80 -68.84 48.17
CA ALA A 142 -10.64 -68.64 49.62
C ALA A 142 -11.00 -69.91 50.42
N ASP A 143 -12.02 -70.70 49.96
CA ASP A 143 -12.47 -71.92 50.55
C ASP A 143 -11.65 -73.15 50.10
N GLY A 144 -10.64 -72.95 49.20
CA GLY A 144 -9.76 -74.05 48.74
C GLY A 144 -10.35 -74.96 47.65
N PHE A 145 -11.47 -74.59 47.00
CA PHE A 145 -12.17 -75.44 46.02
C PHE A 145 -11.64 -75.33 44.61
N ILE A 146 -10.90 -74.20 44.27
CA ILE A 146 -10.31 -73.98 42.93
C ILE A 146 -8.81 -73.66 43.02
N SER A 147 -8.09 -73.82 41.90
CA SER A 147 -6.67 -73.52 41.81
C SER A 147 -6.43 -72.00 41.68
N ARG A 148 -5.22 -71.54 42.04
CA ARG A 148 -4.79 -70.19 41.85
C ARG A 148 -4.84 -69.79 40.38
N ALA A 149 -4.46 -70.61 39.43
CA ALA A 149 -4.50 -70.39 38.02
C ALA A 149 -5.92 -70.08 37.49
N GLU A 150 -6.95 -70.81 38.05
CA GLU A 150 -8.35 -70.57 37.67
C GLU A 150 -8.86 -69.24 38.21
N MET A 151 -8.46 -68.81 39.41
CA MET A 151 -8.76 -67.49 39.97
C MET A 151 -8.10 -66.38 39.17
N GLU A 152 -6.80 -66.47 38.84
CA GLU A 152 -6.07 -65.51 38.04
C GLU A 152 -6.66 -65.39 36.63
N LYS A 153 -7.13 -66.49 36.03
CA LYS A 153 -7.83 -66.45 34.75
C LYS A 153 -9.15 -65.71 34.86
N SER A 154 -9.96 -65.87 35.86
CA SER A 154 -11.21 -65.11 36.02
C SER A 154 -10.97 -63.65 36.32
N GLN A 155 -9.90 -63.30 37.02
CA GLN A 155 -9.46 -61.92 37.20
C GLN A 155 -9.10 -61.26 35.86
N THR A 156 -8.29 -61.91 35.03
CA THR A 156 -7.90 -61.45 33.72
C THR A 156 -9.11 -61.20 32.82
N VAL A 157 -10.10 -62.12 32.82
CA VAL A 157 -11.35 -61.95 32.05
C VAL A 157 -12.14 -60.75 32.56
N TYR A 158 -12.25 -60.53 33.88
CA TYR A 158 -12.91 -59.38 34.46
C TYR A 158 -12.20 -58.08 34.05
N GLU A 159 -10.86 -57.99 34.11
CA GLU A 159 -10.08 -56.89 33.73
C GLU A 159 -10.23 -56.56 32.22
N GLN A 160 -10.24 -57.61 31.35
CA GLN A 160 -10.48 -57.47 29.91
C GLN A 160 -11.88 -56.90 29.62
N ALA A 161 -12.91 -57.42 30.31
CA ALA A 161 -14.27 -56.93 30.18
C ALA A 161 -14.40 -55.40 30.61
N GLN A 162 -13.66 -55.05 31.69
CA GLN A 162 -13.60 -53.66 32.13
C GLN A 162 -13.00 -52.75 31.06
N GLN A 163 -11.90 -53.19 30.41
CA GLN A 163 -11.28 -52.39 29.32
C GLN A 163 -12.17 -52.32 28.07
N ALA A 164 -12.93 -53.40 27.79
CA ALA A 164 -13.90 -53.39 26.69
C ALA A 164 -15.02 -52.36 26.91
N VAL A 165 -15.55 -52.22 28.14
CA VAL A 165 -16.51 -51.17 28.49
C VAL A 165 -15.92 -49.78 28.33
N ASN A 166 -14.70 -49.55 28.81
CA ASN A 166 -14.04 -48.24 28.64
C ASN A 166 -13.89 -47.88 27.16
N LYS A 167 -13.48 -48.83 26.32
CA LYS A 167 -13.37 -48.64 24.87
C LYS A 167 -14.73 -48.28 24.23
N ALA A 168 -15.80 -48.99 24.59
CA ALA A 168 -17.13 -48.71 24.08
C ALA A 168 -17.68 -47.36 24.58
N GLN A 169 -17.36 -46.99 25.83
CA GLN A 169 -17.72 -45.68 26.41
C GLN A 169 -17.12 -44.52 25.58
N TYR A 170 -15.82 -44.59 25.28
CA TYR A 170 -15.17 -43.56 24.46
C TYR A 170 -15.71 -43.53 23.02
N ALA A 171 -16.13 -44.66 22.45
CA ALA A 171 -16.78 -44.70 21.15
C ALA A 171 -18.14 -43.95 21.17
N TYR A 172 -18.94 -44.20 22.23
CA TYR A 172 -20.22 -43.51 22.45
C TYR A 172 -20.05 -42.00 22.64
N GLU A 173 -19.11 -41.57 23.49
CA GLU A 173 -18.81 -40.15 23.72
C GLU A 173 -18.42 -39.44 22.44
N ARG A 174 -17.60 -40.06 21.59
CA ARG A 174 -17.23 -39.57 20.29
C ARG A 174 -18.44 -39.40 19.35
N ALA A 175 -19.34 -40.39 19.35
CA ALA A 175 -20.54 -40.34 18.53
C ALA A 175 -21.47 -39.19 18.97
N ILE A 176 -21.65 -38.96 20.27
CA ILE A 176 -22.41 -37.82 20.82
C ILE A 176 -21.75 -36.49 20.43
N THR A 177 -20.43 -36.40 20.52
CA THR A 177 -19.71 -35.20 20.15
C THR A 177 -19.93 -34.86 18.65
N ASN A 178 -19.86 -35.87 17.79
CA ASN A 178 -20.12 -35.72 16.37
C ASN A 178 -21.58 -35.32 16.09
N LEU A 179 -22.55 -35.83 16.80
CA LEU A 179 -23.94 -35.42 16.73
C LEU A 179 -24.11 -33.97 17.17
N GLY A 180 -23.39 -33.55 18.21
CA GLY A 180 -23.38 -32.15 18.65
C GLY A 180 -22.91 -31.18 17.55
N TYR A 181 -21.97 -31.61 16.70
CA TYR A 181 -21.52 -30.80 15.55
C TYR A 181 -22.54 -30.65 14.42
N ALA A 182 -23.66 -31.39 14.44
CA ALA A 182 -24.78 -31.16 13.51
C ALA A 182 -25.53 -29.87 13.80
N THR A 183 -25.41 -29.33 15.01
CA THR A 183 -25.97 -28.01 15.37
C THR A 183 -24.84 -26.98 15.33
N ILE A 184 -24.88 -26.13 14.34
CA ILE A 184 -23.88 -25.05 14.17
C ILE A 184 -24.31 -23.84 14.96
N THR A 185 -23.46 -23.41 15.88
CA THR A 185 -23.70 -22.25 16.75
C THR A 185 -22.69 -21.14 16.53
N SER A 186 -23.06 -19.90 16.86
CA SER A 186 -22.13 -18.77 16.82
C SER A 186 -21.06 -18.91 17.91
N PRO A 187 -19.76 -18.80 17.55
CA PRO A 187 -18.68 -18.80 18.54
C PRO A 187 -18.54 -17.47 19.29
N VAL A 188 -19.12 -16.38 18.75
CA VAL A 188 -19.00 -15.01 19.26
C VAL A 188 -20.33 -14.25 19.19
N ASP A 189 -20.40 -13.12 19.90
CA ASP A 189 -21.43 -12.12 19.71
C ASP A 189 -21.09 -11.32 18.46
N GLY A 190 -22.11 -11.00 17.62
CA GLY A 190 -21.82 -10.24 16.39
C GLY A 190 -23.01 -10.10 15.45
N THR A 191 -22.67 -9.72 14.21
CA THR A 191 -23.66 -9.58 13.12
C THR A 191 -23.22 -10.47 11.95
N VAL A 192 -24.15 -11.24 11.39
CA VAL A 192 -23.92 -12.06 10.19
C VAL A 192 -23.74 -11.17 8.97
N ILE A 193 -22.53 -11.17 8.39
CA ILE A 193 -22.23 -10.40 7.16
C ILE A 193 -22.65 -11.19 5.93
N SER A 194 -22.34 -12.49 5.93
CA SER A 194 -22.53 -13.34 4.75
C SER A 194 -23.03 -14.72 5.15
N ARG A 195 -23.95 -15.27 4.36
CA ARG A 195 -24.44 -16.62 4.40
C ARG A 195 -24.12 -17.28 3.04
N LYS A 196 -23.28 -18.33 3.09
CA LYS A 196 -22.75 -18.99 1.88
C LYS A 196 -23.47 -20.30 1.54
N VAL A 197 -24.58 -20.59 2.23
CA VAL A 197 -25.28 -21.88 2.12
C VAL A 197 -26.78 -21.71 2.16
N ASP A 198 -27.51 -22.65 1.57
CA ASP A 198 -28.96 -22.64 1.49
C ASP A 198 -29.59 -23.90 2.12
N LYS A 199 -30.86 -23.81 2.55
CA LYS A 199 -31.61 -24.95 3.06
C LYS A 199 -31.73 -26.04 2.00
N GLY A 200 -31.47 -27.27 2.38
CA GLY A 200 -31.45 -28.44 1.49
C GLY A 200 -30.12 -28.64 0.75
N GLN A 201 -29.15 -27.74 0.92
CA GLN A 201 -27.81 -27.90 0.36
C GLN A 201 -27.03 -28.97 1.16
N THR A 202 -26.28 -29.82 0.44
CA THR A 202 -25.37 -30.80 1.09
C THR A 202 -23.98 -30.17 1.25
N VAL A 203 -23.45 -30.24 2.46
CA VAL A 203 -22.09 -29.80 2.79
C VAL A 203 -21.21 -31.03 3.08
N ALA A 204 -19.95 -30.97 2.60
CA ALA A 204 -18.97 -32.05 2.77
C ALA A 204 -17.74 -31.52 3.51
N ALA A 205 -17.54 -31.94 4.73
CA ALA A 205 -16.41 -31.55 5.59
C ALA A 205 -15.16 -32.43 5.42
N SER A 206 -15.20 -33.43 4.51
CA SER A 206 -14.17 -34.49 4.42
C SER A 206 -12.83 -34.00 3.85
N PHE A 207 -12.80 -32.95 3.01
CA PHE A 207 -11.58 -32.50 2.34
C PHE A 207 -11.20 -31.07 2.76
N GLN A 208 -12.19 -30.21 2.94
CA GLN A 208 -12.02 -28.82 3.34
C GLN A 208 -13.24 -28.40 4.14
N THR A 209 -13.04 -27.73 5.27
CA THR A 209 -14.14 -27.16 6.05
C THR A 209 -14.85 -26.10 5.21
N PRO A 210 -16.13 -26.31 4.83
CA PRO A 210 -16.88 -25.31 4.07
C PRO A 210 -17.23 -24.13 4.99
N ASP A 211 -16.98 -22.91 4.52
CA ASP A 211 -17.46 -21.69 5.18
C ASP A 211 -18.97 -21.58 4.99
N LEU A 212 -19.72 -21.50 6.09
CA LEU A 212 -21.18 -21.41 6.08
C LEU A 212 -21.64 -19.99 6.32
N PHE A 213 -21.07 -19.33 7.33
CA PHE A 213 -21.36 -17.95 7.71
C PHE A 213 -20.10 -17.18 7.96
N GLU A 214 -20.20 -15.87 7.74
CA GLU A 214 -19.18 -14.90 8.11
C GLU A 214 -19.80 -13.91 9.09
N ILE A 215 -19.22 -13.80 10.29
CA ILE A 215 -19.76 -13.01 11.39
C ILE A 215 -18.75 -11.93 11.75
N ALA A 216 -19.17 -10.64 11.70
CA ALA A 216 -18.40 -9.54 12.28
C ALA A 216 -18.73 -9.40 13.75
N GLU A 217 -17.68 -9.34 14.57
CA GLU A 217 -17.83 -9.15 16.01
C GLU A 217 -18.34 -7.74 16.34
N ASP A 218 -17.78 -6.72 15.70
CA ASP A 218 -18.15 -5.31 15.92
C ASP A 218 -18.02 -4.51 14.62
N LEU A 219 -19.14 -4.00 14.09
CA LEU A 219 -19.17 -3.14 12.93
C LEU A 219 -18.86 -1.67 13.22
N SER A 220 -18.72 -1.29 14.48
CA SER A 220 -18.30 0.07 14.84
C SER A 220 -16.80 0.29 14.66
N LYS A 221 -16.03 -0.79 14.68
CA LYS A 221 -14.57 -0.79 14.47
C LYS A 221 -14.25 -1.43 13.15
N MET A 222 -13.83 -0.60 12.21
CA MET A 222 -13.50 -1.02 10.86
C MET A 222 -12.03 -0.77 10.57
N GLN A 223 -11.50 -1.50 9.61
CA GLN A 223 -10.17 -1.26 9.07
C GLN A 223 -10.24 -1.18 7.55
N ILE A 224 -9.30 -0.44 6.95
CA ILE A 224 -9.12 -0.43 5.51
C ILE A 224 -7.82 -1.16 5.21
N GLU A 225 -7.89 -2.20 4.41
CA GLU A 225 -6.72 -2.89 3.88
C GLU A 225 -6.37 -2.26 2.53
N THR A 226 -5.30 -1.50 2.51
CA THR A 226 -4.90 -0.68 1.36
C THR A 226 -3.65 -1.26 0.72
N ALA A 227 -3.67 -1.46 -0.61
CA ALA A 227 -2.51 -1.89 -1.38
C ALA A 227 -1.65 -0.68 -1.78
N VAL A 228 -0.44 -0.60 -1.23
CA VAL A 228 0.53 0.47 -1.51
C VAL A 228 1.72 -0.09 -2.26
N SER A 229 2.21 0.64 -3.28
CA SER A 229 3.35 0.21 -4.08
C SER A 229 4.66 0.19 -3.28
N GLU A 230 5.61 -0.68 -3.69
CA GLU A 230 6.97 -0.71 -3.11
C GLU A 230 7.68 0.65 -3.18
N ALA A 231 7.40 1.44 -4.22
CA ALA A 231 8.01 2.76 -4.39
C ALA A 231 7.57 3.77 -3.31
N ASP A 232 6.36 3.62 -2.78
CA ASP A 232 5.74 4.59 -1.88
C ASP A 232 5.76 4.14 -0.42
N ILE A 233 5.87 2.82 -0.16
CA ILE A 233 5.79 2.26 1.20
C ILE A 233 6.87 2.81 2.14
N GLY A 234 8.06 3.11 1.59
CA GLY A 234 9.17 3.67 2.38
C GLY A 234 8.88 5.05 3.00
N MET A 235 7.85 5.74 2.52
CA MET A 235 7.44 7.05 3.05
C MET A 235 6.36 6.95 4.12
N ILE A 236 5.66 5.81 4.22
CA ILE A 236 4.56 5.60 5.17
C ILE A 236 5.11 5.05 6.48
N LYS A 237 4.57 5.52 7.59
CA LYS A 237 4.89 5.04 8.94
C LYS A 237 3.60 4.85 9.75
N GLU A 238 3.66 3.97 10.73
CA GLU A 238 2.59 3.78 11.69
C GLU A 238 2.27 5.10 12.43
N GLY A 239 0.98 5.31 12.72
CA GLY A 239 0.48 6.52 13.36
C GLY A 239 0.26 7.72 12.42
N MET A 240 0.61 7.63 11.13
CA MET A 240 0.36 8.74 10.19
C MET A 240 -1.13 8.98 9.99
N PRO A 241 -1.55 10.26 9.90
CA PRO A 241 -2.94 10.61 9.65
C PRO A 241 -3.33 10.25 8.21
N VAL A 242 -4.54 9.72 8.10
CA VAL A 242 -5.13 9.28 6.83
C VAL A 242 -6.47 9.96 6.65
N THR A 243 -6.75 10.40 5.46
CA THR A 243 -8.08 10.81 5.03
C THR A 243 -8.55 9.90 3.91
N PHE A 244 -9.82 9.55 3.89
CA PHE A 244 -10.36 8.74 2.82
C PHE A 244 -11.80 9.11 2.48
N THR A 245 -12.20 8.75 1.28
CA THR A 245 -13.58 8.85 0.80
C THR A 245 -14.03 7.49 0.28
N VAL A 246 -15.31 7.24 0.30
CA VAL A 246 -15.93 6.04 -0.27
C VAL A 246 -16.92 6.44 -1.37
N ASP A 247 -17.07 5.60 -2.38
CA ASP A 247 -17.97 5.88 -3.51
C ASP A 247 -19.42 6.11 -3.10
N ALA A 248 -19.86 5.44 -2.02
CA ALA A 248 -21.20 5.61 -1.49
C ALA A 248 -21.43 7.03 -0.89
N TYR A 249 -20.37 7.70 -0.42
CA TYR A 249 -20.43 9.03 0.21
C TYR A 249 -19.32 9.95 -0.32
N PRO A 250 -19.35 10.39 -1.59
CA PRO A 250 -18.27 11.14 -2.22
C PRO A 250 -18.03 12.53 -1.60
N ASN A 251 -19.03 13.09 -0.93
CA ASN A 251 -18.95 14.40 -0.29
C ASN A 251 -18.53 14.35 1.18
N ILE A 252 -18.32 13.16 1.74
CA ILE A 252 -17.92 12.97 3.13
C ILE A 252 -16.48 12.49 3.16
N THR A 253 -15.62 13.23 3.85
CA THR A 253 -14.26 12.80 4.13
C THR A 253 -14.22 12.19 5.51
N PHE A 254 -13.77 10.96 5.56
CA PHE A 254 -13.52 10.22 6.80
C PHE A 254 -12.04 10.34 7.19
N ASN A 255 -11.80 10.20 8.49
CA ASN A 255 -10.45 10.22 9.04
C ASN A 255 -10.09 8.87 9.63
N GLY A 256 -8.83 8.52 9.53
CA GLY A 256 -8.25 7.32 10.13
C GLY A 256 -6.77 7.54 10.41
N HIS A 257 -6.10 6.50 10.85
CA HIS A 257 -4.66 6.51 11.03
C HIS A 257 -4.06 5.16 10.61
N VAL A 258 -2.82 5.19 10.15
CA VAL A 258 -2.07 3.96 9.83
C VAL A 258 -1.84 3.19 11.12
N GLN A 259 -2.45 2.01 11.23
CA GLN A 259 -2.30 1.12 12.38
C GLN A 259 -1.06 0.25 12.22
N GLN A 260 -0.90 -0.38 11.05
CA GLN A 260 0.16 -1.34 10.80
C GLN A 260 0.52 -1.40 9.33
N ILE A 261 1.78 -1.73 9.04
CA ILE A 261 2.26 -2.08 7.70
C ILE A 261 2.61 -3.56 7.70
N ARG A 262 1.93 -4.38 6.88
CA ARG A 262 2.24 -5.81 6.77
C ARG A 262 3.56 -6.00 6.03
N LEU A 263 4.51 -6.70 6.64
CA LEU A 263 5.84 -6.91 6.09
C LEU A 263 5.87 -7.92 4.93
N SER A 264 4.84 -8.77 4.82
CA SER A 264 4.72 -9.74 3.72
C SER A 264 4.14 -9.04 2.48
N PRO A 265 4.91 -8.92 1.38
CA PRO A 265 4.39 -8.34 0.16
C PRO A 265 3.46 -9.32 -0.57
N THR A 266 2.56 -8.77 -1.36
CA THR A 266 1.75 -9.51 -2.31
C THR A 266 2.06 -9.05 -3.74
N ASN A 267 1.99 -9.98 -4.71
CA ASN A 267 2.16 -9.65 -6.11
C ASN A 267 0.80 -9.53 -6.79
N VAL A 268 0.44 -8.34 -7.21
CA VAL A 268 -0.78 -8.08 -7.97
C VAL A 268 -0.39 -7.65 -9.37
N SER A 269 -0.73 -8.45 -10.37
CA SER A 269 -0.43 -8.16 -11.79
C SER A 269 1.06 -7.82 -12.03
N ASN A 270 1.98 -8.60 -11.45
CA ASN A 270 3.45 -8.39 -11.50
C ASN A 270 3.97 -7.12 -10.82
N VAL A 271 3.15 -6.45 -10.01
CA VAL A 271 3.57 -5.32 -9.19
C VAL A 271 3.64 -5.78 -7.75
N VAL A 272 4.76 -5.48 -7.09
CA VAL A 272 4.94 -5.74 -5.66
C VAL A 272 4.21 -4.65 -4.87
N VAL A 273 3.26 -5.07 -4.04
CA VAL A 273 2.50 -4.19 -3.16
C VAL A 273 2.56 -4.67 -1.72
N TYR A 274 2.50 -3.72 -0.80
CA TYR A 274 2.42 -3.96 0.64
C TYR A 274 1.05 -3.58 1.15
N THR A 275 0.48 -4.39 2.03
CA THR A 275 -0.79 -4.06 2.66
C THR A 275 -0.56 -3.14 3.85
N VAL A 276 -1.17 -1.96 3.79
CA VAL A 276 -1.24 -1.00 4.90
C VAL A 276 -2.63 -1.09 5.51
N VAL A 277 -2.67 -1.37 6.81
CA VAL A 277 -3.90 -1.44 7.60
C VAL A 277 -4.13 -0.08 8.24
N ILE A 278 -5.32 0.48 8.00
CA ILE A 278 -5.74 1.78 8.51
C ILE A 278 -6.92 1.55 9.43
N ASP A 279 -6.80 2.01 10.66
CA ASP A 279 -7.89 1.96 11.65
C ASP A 279 -8.88 3.09 11.42
N VAL A 280 -10.17 2.75 11.49
CA VAL A 280 -11.27 3.64 11.16
C VAL A 280 -12.41 3.48 12.18
N ASP A 281 -12.84 4.58 12.76
CA ASP A 281 -14.04 4.63 13.60
C ASP A 281 -15.31 4.71 12.72
N ASN A 282 -16.23 3.77 12.93
CA ASN A 282 -17.52 3.68 12.26
C ASN A 282 -18.69 3.74 13.26
N SER A 283 -18.58 4.60 14.28
CA SER A 283 -19.61 4.75 15.30
C SER A 283 -21.00 5.08 14.71
N ASP A 284 -21.04 5.77 13.58
CA ASP A 284 -22.27 6.10 12.83
C ASP A 284 -22.83 4.92 11.99
N LEU A 285 -22.12 3.80 11.90
CA LEU A 285 -22.46 2.62 11.08
C LEU A 285 -22.74 2.94 9.59
N LYS A 286 -22.10 3.97 9.05
CA LYS A 286 -22.21 4.37 7.64
C LYS A 286 -21.34 3.53 6.72
N LEU A 287 -20.21 3.06 7.22
CA LEU A 287 -19.28 2.24 6.47
C LEU A 287 -19.71 0.78 6.57
N MET A 288 -19.80 0.12 5.42
CA MET A 288 -20.18 -1.30 5.30
C MET A 288 -18.98 -2.12 4.85
N PRO A 289 -18.88 -3.39 5.30
CA PRO A 289 -17.89 -4.32 4.78
C PRO A 289 -17.95 -4.44 3.26
N GLY A 290 -16.79 -4.51 2.60
CA GLY A 290 -16.70 -4.61 1.14
C GLY A 290 -16.74 -3.28 0.39
N MET A 291 -16.92 -2.14 1.05
CA MET A 291 -16.84 -0.83 0.39
C MET A 291 -15.41 -0.52 -0.02
N THR A 292 -15.26 0.07 -1.22
CA THR A 292 -13.97 0.58 -1.70
C THR A 292 -13.72 1.97 -1.14
N ALA A 293 -12.53 2.17 -0.56
CA ALA A 293 -12.06 3.45 -0.04
C ALA A 293 -10.91 4.01 -0.89
N PHE A 294 -11.00 5.30 -1.23
CA PHE A 294 -9.90 6.07 -1.81
C PHE A 294 -9.13 6.76 -0.68
N VAL A 295 -7.97 6.24 -0.40
CA VAL A 295 -7.16 6.60 0.76
C VAL A 295 -6.08 7.59 0.37
N THR A 296 -5.87 8.62 1.20
CA THR A 296 -4.80 9.60 1.10
C THR A 296 -4.05 9.64 2.42
N VAL A 297 -2.83 9.11 2.43
CA VAL A 297 -1.93 9.14 3.59
C VAL A 297 -1.07 10.38 3.51
N VAL A 298 -1.09 11.22 4.54
CA VAL A 298 -0.25 12.42 4.63
C VAL A 298 1.11 12.02 5.18
N VAL A 299 2.13 11.98 4.30
CA VAL A 299 3.49 11.52 4.67
C VAL A 299 4.41 12.66 5.11
N ALA A 300 4.19 13.87 4.61
CA ALA A 300 4.93 15.05 5.05
C ALA A 300 4.10 16.32 4.85
N ASN A 301 4.22 17.26 5.78
CA ASN A 301 3.55 18.54 5.70
C ASN A 301 4.49 19.65 6.20
N ALA A 302 4.62 20.73 5.44
CA ALA A 302 5.32 21.93 5.86
C ALA A 302 4.40 23.13 5.68
N LYS A 303 4.13 23.84 6.76
CA LYS A 303 3.33 25.06 6.77
C LYS A 303 4.21 26.25 6.42
N ASP A 304 3.64 27.21 5.67
CA ASP A 304 4.27 28.49 5.33
C ASP A 304 5.69 28.34 4.72
N ALA A 305 5.89 27.31 3.89
CA ALA A 305 7.17 26.99 3.28
C ALA A 305 7.35 27.72 1.93
N TRP A 306 8.60 28.04 1.56
CA TRP A 306 8.92 28.48 0.21
C TRP A 306 8.75 27.33 -0.77
N LYS A 307 7.95 27.51 -1.81
CA LYS A 307 7.67 26.49 -2.82
C LYS A 307 7.73 27.04 -4.22
N THR A 308 8.10 26.20 -5.15
CA THR A 308 8.15 26.52 -6.58
C THR A 308 7.70 25.33 -7.43
N LYS A 309 7.29 25.60 -8.66
CA LYS A 309 6.94 24.56 -9.62
C LYS A 309 8.16 23.68 -9.93
N ASN A 310 7.97 22.37 -10.07
CA ASN A 310 9.06 21.43 -10.40
C ASN A 310 9.78 21.80 -11.71
N SER A 311 9.08 22.40 -12.67
CA SER A 311 9.66 22.88 -13.91
C SER A 311 10.76 23.93 -13.72
N SER A 312 10.73 24.69 -12.62
CA SER A 312 11.75 25.70 -12.32
C SER A 312 13.09 25.08 -11.89
N LEU A 313 13.10 23.82 -11.48
CA LEU A 313 14.30 23.11 -11.01
C LEU A 313 14.92 22.22 -12.09
N LEU A 314 14.39 22.22 -13.33
CA LEU A 314 14.87 21.38 -14.44
C LEU A 314 16.09 21.97 -15.19
N ILE A 315 16.65 23.08 -14.74
CA ILE A 315 17.84 23.66 -15.35
C ILE A 315 19.01 22.69 -15.23
N ARG A 316 19.66 22.38 -16.37
CA ARG A 316 20.79 21.45 -16.41
C ARG A 316 22.15 22.12 -16.15
N SER A 317 22.31 23.40 -16.49
CA SER A 317 23.57 24.12 -16.33
C SER A 317 23.34 25.65 -16.31
N TYR A 318 24.08 26.33 -15.46
CA TYR A 318 24.10 27.80 -15.37
C TYR A 318 25.16 28.42 -16.29
N LYS A 319 26.05 27.62 -16.94
CA LYS A 319 27.12 28.12 -17.84
C LYS A 319 26.59 28.95 -19.00
N ASN A 320 25.33 28.76 -19.39
CA ASN A 320 24.69 29.53 -20.46
C ASN A 320 23.98 30.82 -19.95
N LEU A 321 23.84 30.97 -18.63
CA LEU A 321 23.18 32.14 -18.01
C LEU A 321 24.13 33.26 -17.74
N VAL A 322 25.32 32.98 -17.26
CA VAL A 322 26.35 33.98 -16.90
C VAL A 322 27.71 33.48 -17.35
N ASP A 323 28.47 34.31 -18.06
CA ASP A 323 29.85 34.03 -18.42
C ASP A 323 30.73 34.16 -17.15
N ASN A 324 31.55 33.16 -16.82
CA ASN A 324 32.41 33.09 -15.63
C ASN A 324 31.73 32.70 -14.30
N ILE A 325 30.95 31.60 -14.26
CA ILE A 325 30.46 31.03 -13.04
C ILE A 325 31.53 30.09 -12.45
N SER A 326 31.77 30.23 -11.13
CA SER A 326 32.63 29.30 -10.38
C SER A 326 32.10 27.86 -10.49
N ASP A 327 32.97 26.89 -10.74
CA ASP A 327 32.59 25.47 -10.93
C ASP A 327 31.84 24.85 -9.74
N ASN A 328 31.88 25.46 -8.57
CA ASN A 328 31.15 25.04 -7.36
C ASN A 328 29.66 25.41 -7.38
N ILE A 329 29.20 26.27 -8.32
CA ILE A 329 27.79 26.68 -8.43
C ILE A 329 27.08 25.80 -9.43
N THR A 330 26.31 24.84 -8.94
CA THR A 330 25.55 23.91 -9.77
C THR A 330 24.05 24.04 -9.52
N PRO A 331 23.18 23.69 -10.51
CA PRO A 331 21.72 23.70 -10.32
C PRO A 331 21.21 22.76 -9.24
N LYS A 332 22.06 21.83 -8.76
CA LYS A 332 21.70 20.93 -7.65
C LYS A 332 21.86 21.58 -6.29
N THR A 333 22.79 22.53 -6.15
CA THR A 333 23.17 23.15 -4.87
C THR A 333 22.79 24.62 -4.75
N HIS A 334 22.62 25.32 -5.89
CA HIS A 334 22.29 26.74 -5.93
C HIS A 334 21.12 27.03 -6.85
N LEU A 335 20.29 28.00 -6.49
CA LEU A 335 19.21 28.54 -7.31
C LEU A 335 19.68 29.87 -7.94
N ALA A 336 19.51 30.01 -9.25
CA ALA A 336 19.65 31.30 -9.93
C ALA A 336 18.36 32.09 -9.74
N ILE A 337 18.42 33.15 -8.97
CA ILE A 337 17.28 34.04 -8.73
C ILE A 337 17.52 35.41 -9.32
N LYS A 338 16.42 36.04 -9.73
CA LYS A 338 16.37 37.43 -10.13
C LYS A 338 15.75 38.25 -9.01
N ARG A 339 16.55 39.16 -8.43
CA ARG A 339 16.13 40.12 -7.41
C ARG A 339 16.20 41.53 -8.01
N GLY A 340 15.08 42.02 -8.49
CA GLY A 340 15.05 43.29 -9.24
C GLY A 340 15.82 43.20 -10.57
N LYS A 341 16.98 43.86 -10.66
CA LYS A 341 17.86 43.87 -11.84
C LYS A 341 19.05 42.90 -11.70
N GLU A 342 19.31 42.38 -10.53
CA GLU A 342 20.47 41.55 -10.25
C GLU A 342 20.15 40.06 -10.34
N THR A 343 21.12 39.28 -10.78
CA THR A 343 21.08 37.79 -10.78
C THR A 343 21.96 37.32 -9.65
N LEU A 344 21.37 36.58 -8.72
CA LEU A 344 22.04 36.00 -7.54
C LEU A 344 21.97 34.49 -7.58
N PHE A 345 23.00 33.82 -7.06
CA PHE A 345 23.02 32.39 -6.87
C PHE A 345 22.93 32.09 -5.38
N ILE A 346 21.82 31.52 -4.94
CA ILE A 346 21.52 31.24 -3.54
C ILE A 346 21.64 29.74 -3.28
N PRO A 347 22.38 29.33 -2.22
CA PRO A 347 22.41 27.92 -1.83
C PRO A 347 21.05 27.48 -1.33
N TYR A 348 20.60 26.27 -1.73
CA TYR A 348 19.34 25.71 -1.31
C TYR A 348 19.42 24.20 -1.08
N LYS A 349 18.49 23.70 -0.27
CA LYS A 349 18.20 22.28 -0.13
C LYS A 349 16.76 22.03 -0.60
N ARG A 350 16.55 20.91 -1.26
CA ARG A 350 15.20 20.45 -1.60
C ARG A 350 14.58 19.82 -0.36
N GLY A 351 13.39 20.28 -0.02
CA GLY A 351 12.55 19.68 1.02
C GLY A 351 11.49 18.75 0.41
N ILE A 352 10.27 18.89 0.88
CA ILE A 352 9.11 18.14 0.44
C ILE A 352 8.91 18.37 -1.07
N THR A 353 8.73 17.27 -1.82
CA THR A 353 8.49 17.31 -3.26
C THR A 353 7.16 16.64 -3.57
N THR A 354 6.29 17.36 -4.27
CA THR A 354 5.03 16.84 -4.81
C THR A 354 5.14 16.70 -6.34
N PRO A 355 4.19 16.09 -7.03
CA PRO A 355 4.20 16.02 -8.49
C PRO A 355 4.28 17.37 -9.19
N THR A 356 3.81 18.46 -8.59
CA THR A 356 3.72 19.79 -9.19
C THR A 356 4.70 20.79 -8.62
N GLU A 357 5.00 20.73 -7.34
CA GLU A 357 5.76 21.71 -6.58
C GLU A 357 6.84 21.07 -5.73
N THR A 358 7.92 21.80 -5.46
CA THR A 358 8.99 21.40 -4.52
C THR A 358 9.22 22.50 -3.50
N GLN A 359 9.34 22.11 -2.24
CA GLN A 359 9.78 22.98 -1.16
C GLN A 359 11.25 23.35 -1.33
N ILE A 360 11.55 24.63 -1.15
CA ILE A 360 12.91 25.16 -1.14
C ILE A 360 13.25 25.59 0.28
N ILE A 361 14.34 25.05 0.80
CA ILE A 361 14.88 25.41 2.12
C ILE A 361 16.13 26.25 1.87
N SER A 362 16.04 27.56 2.16
CA SER A 362 17.15 28.51 2.08
C SER A 362 16.84 29.72 2.96
N ASP A 363 17.86 30.21 3.67
CA ASP A 363 17.74 31.37 4.57
C ASP A 363 17.80 32.72 3.81
N ASP A 364 18.30 32.70 2.57
CA ASP A 364 18.55 33.91 1.76
C ASP A 364 17.39 34.30 0.85
N LEU A 365 16.30 33.51 0.82
CA LEU A 365 15.12 33.77 -0.02
C LEU A 365 14.28 34.92 0.55
N ARG A 366 13.80 35.79 -0.36
CA ARG A 366 12.93 36.92 -0.02
C ARG A 366 11.63 36.88 -0.81
N LYS A 367 10.62 37.54 -0.26
CA LYS A 367 9.36 37.76 -0.97
C LYS A 367 9.62 38.52 -2.29
N ASN A 368 9.07 38.04 -3.41
CA ASN A 368 9.24 38.55 -4.78
C ASN A 368 10.54 38.13 -5.51
N ASP A 369 11.35 37.21 -4.95
CA ASP A 369 12.42 36.60 -5.74
C ASP A 369 11.81 35.70 -6.82
N LYS A 370 12.44 35.68 -8.00
CA LYS A 370 11.99 34.91 -9.15
C LYS A 370 13.10 33.95 -9.56
N ILE A 371 12.79 32.68 -9.76
CA ILE A 371 13.77 31.69 -10.25
C ILE A 371 13.95 31.90 -11.75
N ILE A 372 15.20 31.99 -12.19
CA ILE A 372 15.53 32.05 -13.61
C ILE A 372 15.55 30.62 -14.15
N VAL A 373 14.70 30.35 -15.13
CA VAL A 373 14.54 29.02 -15.76
C VAL A 373 15.25 28.95 -17.11
N GLY A 374 15.48 30.10 -17.73
CA GLY A 374 16.10 30.20 -19.05
C GLY A 374 16.13 31.62 -19.55
N PHE A 375 16.49 31.80 -20.81
CA PHE A 375 16.45 33.11 -21.48
C PHE A 375 15.81 32.99 -22.86
N THR A 376 15.18 34.07 -23.28
CA THR A 376 14.55 34.17 -24.60
C THR A 376 15.65 34.22 -25.67
N GLY A 377 15.79 33.13 -26.47
CA GLY A 377 16.82 33.02 -27.51
C GLY A 377 17.49 31.67 -27.65
N GLN A 378 17.23 30.72 -26.77
CA GLN A 378 17.59 29.31 -26.98
C GLN A 378 16.53 28.62 -27.82
N THR A 379 16.73 28.60 -29.13
CA THR A 379 16.12 27.59 -30.00
C THR A 379 16.76 26.24 -29.61
N THR A 380 16.04 25.36 -29.01
CA THR A 380 16.46 23.95 -28.82
C THR A 380 16.56 23.29 -30.19
N THR A 381 17.70 23.44 -30.86
CA THR A 381 18.04 22.58 -31.99
C THR A 381 18.31 21.20 -31.45
N ASN A 382 17.26 20.40 -31.34
CA ASN A 382 17.35 18.95 -31.28
C ASN A 382 17.87 18.47 -32.65
N LYS A 383 19.19 18.47 -32.85
CA LYS A 383 19.81 17.70 -33.93
C LYS A 383 19.68 16.23 -33.57
N SER A 384 18.55 15.64 -33.91
CA SER A 384 18.48 14.20 -34.10
C SER A 384 19.35 13.88 -35.31
N SER A 385 20.57 13.41 -35.08
CA SER A 385 21.39 12.78 -36.11
C SER A 385 20.73 11.46 -36.47
N MET A 386 19.80 11.48 -37.40
CA MET A 386 19.45 10.29 -38.19
C MET A 386 20.66 9.92 -39.02
N ARG A 387 21.41 8.91 -38.59
CA ARG A 387 22.31 8.14 -39.46
C ARG A 387 21.46 7.16 -40.26
N PRO A 388 21.49 7.20 -41.58
CA PRO A 388 20.88 6.13 -42.37
C PRO A 388 21.70 4.86 -42.17
N ARG A 389 21.09 3.76 -41.81
CA ARG A 389 21.62 2.42 -41.93
C ARG A 389 21.56 2.04 -43.42
N MET A 390 22.74 1.80 -44.04
CA MET A 390 22.87 0.90 -45.18
C MET A 390 22.88 -0.55 -44.68
#